data_5e392d8ce141ae50f04baa20b9171a09
#
_entry.id   5e392d8ce141ae50f04baa20b9171a09
#
_cell.length_a   1.000
_cell.length_b   1.000
_cell.length_c   1.000
_cell.angle_alpha   90.00
_cell.angle_beta   90.00
_cell.angle_gamma   90.00
#
_symmetry.space_group_name_H-M   'P 1'
#
loop_
_entity.id
_entity.type
_entity.pdbx_description
1 polymer ?
#
loop_
_entity_poly.entity_id
_entity_poly.type
_entity_poly.pdbx_seq_one_letter_code
_entity_poly.pdbx_strand_id
1 'polypeptide(L)'
;MVFSMPMFYDWIPRCIRPWLYIVLAFCFQFSNGMYLGAMNQVVGQWAVMREDVQMCLYATLTGMALYFVVLFRMKFRFTNQKLLMSSALIIFLCQWLATLRLPLPLLWGLCVVCGMAKIQGTFECMSNIQLWMTPKRDFGVFFPLLHIILLVSIEYSGFLAAWFAYEMHWEYMHYFVMLLMLLVLLVQAALTRPFHAMPKIVPLRGIDWLGGVIWMALFL
;
A
#
# COMPACT_ATOMS: atom_id res chain seq x y z
N MET A 1 -5.78 26.78 -16.41
CA MET A 1 -6.71 26.06 -15.49
C MET A 1 -5.90 25.59 -14.30
N VAL A 2 -6.11 26.19 -13.14
CA VAL A 2 -5.45 25.76 -11.91
C VAL A 2 -6.19 24.52 -11.44
N PHE A 3 -5.61 23.32 -11.64
CA PHE A 3 -6.16 22.10 -11.09
C PHE A 3 -6.15 22.22 -9.55
N SER A 4 -7.31 22.54 -8.95
CA SER A 4 -7.47 22.36 -7.53
C SER A 4 -7.38 20.86 -7.24
N MET A 5 -6.54 20.45 -6.29
CA MET A 5 -6.55 19.06 -5.82
C MET A 5 -7.83 18.87 -4.98
N PRO A 6 -8.88 18.25 -5.53
CA PRO A 6 -10.21 18.30 -4.92
C PRO A 6 -10.33 17.42 -3.67
N MET A 7 -9.30 16.64 -3.36
CA MET A 7 -9.32 15.67 -2.27
C MET A 7 -9.03 16.29 -0.91
N PHE A 8 -8.25 17.38 -0.85
CA PHE A 8 -7.95 18.09 0.39
C PHE A 8 -8.88 19.29 0.62
N TYR A 9 -9.07 19.65 1.87
CA TYR A 9 -9.76 20.89 2.23
C TYR A 9 -8.99 22.12 1.75
N ASP A 10 -9.72 23.21 1.47
CA ASP A 10 -9.15 24.41 0.86
C ASP A 10 -8.20 25.20 1.79
N TRP A 11 -8.31 25.00 3.11
CA TRP A 11 -7.44 25.64 4.10
C TRP A 11 -6.00 25.10 4.08
N ILE A 12 -5.75 23.91 3.45
CA ILE A 12 -4.40 23.37 3.33
C ILE A 12 -3.66 24.08 2.20
N PRO A 13 -2.45 24.63 2.44
CA PRO A 13 -1.66 25.30 1.43
C PRO A 13 -1.38 24.38 0.21
N ARG A 14 -1.51 24.94 -0.99
CA ARG A 14 -1.35 24.16 -2.24
C ARG A 14 0.03 23.53 -2.40
N CYS A 15 1.08 24.17 -1.87
CA CYS A 15 2.45 23.67 -1.93
C CYS A 15 2.68 22.43 -1.05
N ILE A 16 1.89 22.25 0.02
CA ILE A 16 2.06 21.13 0.96
C ILE A 16 1.31 19.87 0.48
N ARG A 17 0.21 20.03 -0.26
CA ARG A 17 -0.64 18.92 -0.69
C ARG A 17 0.09 17.78 -1.41
N PRO A 18 1.00 18.01 -2.38
CA PRO A 18 1.71 16.93 -3.06
C PRO A 18 2.64 16.18 -2.11
N TRP A 19 3.28 16.88 -1.18
CA TRP A 19 4.14 16.25 -0.18
C TRP A 19 3.35 15.34 0.76
N LEU A 20 2.15 15.76 1.16
CA LEU A 20 1.26 14.90 1.94
C LEU A 20 0.91 13.60 1.19
N TYR A 21 0.64 13.66 -0.12
CA TYR A 21 0.40 12.45 -0.90
C TYR A 21 1.63 11.55 -1.00
N ILE A 22 2.82 12.12 -1.15
CA ILE A 22 4.08 11.35 -1.20
C ILE A 22 4.29 10.64 0.14
N VAL A 23 4.13 11.34 1.25
CA VAL A 23 4.26 10.76 2.60
C VAL A 23 3.23 9.68 2.83
N LEU A 24 1.97 9.90 2.45
CA LEU A 24 0.91 8.89 2.58
C LEU A 24 1.21 7.65 1.72
N ALA A 25 1.66 7.84 0.47
CA ALA A 25 2.05 6.74 -0.41
C ALA A 25 3.21 5.91 0.20
N PHE A 26 4.21 6.59 0.77
CA PHE A 26 5.30 5.95 1.49
C PHE A 26 4.79 5.15 2.70
N CYS A 27 3.89 5.72 3.51
CA CYS A 27 3.29 5.04 4.66
C CYS A 27 2.57 3.75 4.26
N PHE A 28 1.81 3.74 3.15
CA PHE A 28 1.14 2.54 2.67
C PHE A 28 2.11 1.42 2.28
N GLN A 29 3.31 1.75 1.82
CA GLN A 29 4.32 0.76 1.39
C GLN A 29 5.30 0.38 2.51
N PHE A 30 5.25 1.05 3.65
CA PHE A 30 6.27 1.01 4.69
C PHE A 30 6.54 -0.37 5.30
N SER A 31 5.65 -1.35 5.18
CA SER A 31 5.85 -2.69 5.75
C SER A 31 6.38 -3.74 4.76
N ASN A 32 6.80 -3.33 3.55
CA ASN A 32 7.21 -4.28 2.51
C ASN A 32 8.49 -5.07 2.83
N GLY A 33 9.48 -4.44 3.46
CA GLY A 33 10.76 -5.06 3.83
C GLY A 33 10.78 -5.73 5.21
N MET A 34 9.67 -5.69 5.95
CA MET A 34 9.61 -6.08 7.34
C MET A 34 10.11 -7.52 7.60
N TYR A 35 9.58 -8.50 6.87
CA TYR A 35 9.97 -9.90 7.03
C TYR A 35 11.39 -10.18 6.54
N LEU A 36 11.91 -9.43 5.57
CA LEU A 36 13.27 -9.57 5.09
C LEU A 36 14.28 -9.05 6.15
N GLY A 37 14.01 -7.90 6.77
CA GLY A 37 14.87 -7.32 7.78
C GLY A 37 14.95 -8.16 9.05
N ALA A 38 13.85 -8.77 9.47
CA ALA A 38 13.78 -9.60 10.67
C ALA A 38 13.90 -11.12 10.39
N MET A 39 14.30 -11.53 9.18
CA MET A 39 14.21 -12.91 8.70
C MET A 39 14.80 -13.93 9.67
N ASN A 40 15.99 -13.71 10.20
CA ASN A 40 16.67 -14.68 11.07
C ASN A 40 15.90 -14.89 12.39
N GLN A 41 15.30 -13.84 12.94
CA GLN A 41 14.50 -13.95 14.15
C GLN A 41 13.16 -14.65 13.90
N VAL A 42 12.50 -14.33 12.78
CA VAL A 42 11.25 -14.97 12.37
C VAL A 42 11.45 -16.48 12.18
N VAL A 43 12.50 -16.88 11.44
CA VAL A 43 12.89 -18.27 11.22
C VAL A 43 13.14 -18.98 12.56
N GLY A 44 13.93 -18.38 13.45
CA GLY A 44 14.24 -18.97 14.73
C GLY A 44 13.03 -19.09 15.66
N GLN A 45 12.16 -18.11 15.66
CA GLN A 45 11.02 -18.05 16.56
C GLN A 45 9.83 -18.90 16.10
N TRP A 46 9.59 -18.97 14.79
CA TRP A 46 8.49 -19.75 14.23
C TRP A 46 8.90 -21.18 13.85
N ALA A 47 10.20 -21.51 13.96
CA ALA A 47 10.77 -22.80 13.55
C ALA A 47 10.39 -23.17 12.10
N VAL A 48 10.44 -22.20 11.19
CA VAL A 48 10.13 -22.32 9.76
C VAL A 48 11.38 -22.15 8.92
N MET A 49 11.30 -22.49 7.62
CA MET A 49 12.40 -22.28 6.70
C MET A 49 12.47 -20.83 6.23
N ARG A 50 13.63 -20.40 5.73
CA ARG A 50 13.82 -19.06 5.13
C ARG A 50 12.87 -18.81 3.96
N GLU A 51 12.67 -19.84 3.15
CA GLU A 51 11.79 -19.84 2.00
C GLU A 51 10.35 -19.52 2.40
N ASP A 52 9.88 -20.06 3.52
CA ASP A 52 8.53 -19.79 4.04
C ASP A 52 8.34 -18.31 4.40
N VAL A 53 9.39 -17.70 4.97
CA VAL A 53 9.36 -16.27 5.29
C VAL A 53 9.42 -15.40 4.03
N GLN A 54 10.23 -15.81 3.03
CA GLN A 54 10.28 -15.12 1.73
C GLN A 54 8.94 -15.19 1.00
N MET A 55 8.19 -16.29 1.14
CA MET A 55 6.84 -16.41 0.58
C MET A 55 5.89 -15.33 1.09
N CYS A 56 6.09 -14.75 2.29
CA CYS A 56 5.31 -13.60 2.75
C CYS A 56 5.53 -12.37 1.86
N LEU A 57 6.77 -12.13 1.40
CA LEU A 57 7.06 -11.05 0.46
C LEU A 57 6.40 -11.32 -0.91
N TYR A 58 6.61 -12.53 -1.46
CA TYR A 58 6.02 -12.90 -2.77
C TYR A 58 4.49 -12.84 -2.71
N ALA A 59 3.87 -13.31 -1.63
CA ALA A 59 2.43 -13.20 -1.41
C ALA A 59 1.96 -11.73 -1.40
N THR A 60 2.72 -10.84 -0.77
CA THR A 60 2.43 -9.39 -0.77
C THR A 60 2.52 -8.82 -2.18
N LEU A 61 3.57 -9.15 -2.94
CA LEU A 61 3.74 -8.70 -4.33
C LEU A 61 2.64 -9.26 -5.25
N THR A 62 2.26 -10.52 -5.07
CA THR A 62 1.12 -11.14 -5.77
C THR A 62 -0.17 -10.36 -5.48
N GLY A 63 -0.41 -10.00 -4.22
CA GLY A 63 -1.55 -9.17 -3.84
C GLY A 63 -1.54 -7.81 -4.53
N MET A 64 -0.38 -7.17 -4.62
CA MET A 64 -0.23 -5.90 -5.35
C MET A 64 -0.57 -6.07 -6.84
N ALA A 65 -0.08 -7.12 -7.48
CA ALA A 65 -0.37 -7.42 -8.88
C ALA A 65 -1.87 -7.70 -9.12
N LEU A 66 -2.50 -8.49 -8.23
CA LEU A 66 -3.94 -8.77 -8.27
C LEU A 66 -4.81 -7.52 -8.24
N TYR A 67 -4.41 -6.52 -7.45
CA TYR A 67 -5.18 -5.28 -7.36
C TYR A 67 -5.26 -4.52 -8.69
N PHE A 68 -4.24 -4.59 -9.55
CA PHE A 68 -4.28 -3.92 -10.85
C PHE A 68 -5.45 -4.38 -11.73
N VAL A 69 -5.87 -5.64 -11.60
CA VAL A 69 -7.02 -6.19 -12.35
C VAL A 69 -8.33 -5.51 -11.94
N VAL A 70 -8.47 -5.15 -10.67
CA VAL A 70 -9.69 -4.54 -10.14
C VAL A 70 -9.59 -3.03 -9.95
N LEU A 71 -8.39 -2.44 -10.11
CA LEU A 71 -8.07 -1.05 -9.84
C LEU A 71 -9.10 -0.06 -10.41
N PHE A 72 -9.32 -0.13 -11.73
CA PHE A 72 -10.20 0.81 -12.40
C PHE A 72 -11.65 0.73 -11.89
N ARG A 73 -12.12 -0.47 -11.55
CA ARG A 73 -13.49 -0.65 -11.04
C ARG A 73 -13.69 -0.11 -9.65
N MET A 74 -12.72 -0.34 -8.80
CA MET A 74 -12.73 0.20 -7.43
C MET A 74 -12.75 1.73 -7.49
N LYS A 75 -11.91 2.31 -8.37
CA LYS A 75 -11.80 3.76 -8.56
C LYS A 75 -13.06 4.42 -9.12
N PHE A 76 -13.81 3.71 -9.96
CA PHE A 76 -15.09 4.20 -10.49
C PHE A 76 -16.24 4.09 -9.49
N ARG A 77 -16.20 3.06 -8.63
CA ARG A 77 -17.32 2.75 -7.72
C ARG A 77 -17.25 3.52 -6.41
N PHE A 78 -16.04 3.74 -5.90
CA PHE A 78 -15.83 4.34 -4.58
C PHE A 78 -15.18 5.71 -4.68
N THR A 79 -15.37 6.53 -3.62
CA THR A 79 -14.66 7.80 -3.50
C THR A 79 -13.20 7.55 -3.10
N ASN A 80 -12.29 8.44 -3.52
CA ASN A 80 -10.88 8.36 -3.14
C ASN A 80 -10.68 8.27 -1.63
N GLN A 81 -11.46 9.02 -0.85
CA GLN A 81 -11.39 8.98 0.60
C GLN A 81 -11.74 7.59 1.15
N LYS A 82 -12.81 6.96 0.64
CA LYS A 82 -13.21 5.61 1.05
C LYS A 82 -12.15 4.58 0.70
N LEU A 83 -11.54 4.69 -0.50
CA LEU A 83 -10.46 3.79 -0.92
C LEU A 83 -9.23 3.92 -0.03
N LEU A 84 -8.81 5.15 0.30
CA LEU A 84 -7.67 5.38 1.19
C LEU A 84 -7.94 4.91 2.62
N MET A 85 -9.11 5.24 3.18
CA MET A 85 -9.47 4.80 4.53
C MET A 85 -9.61 3.27 4.61
N SER A 86 -10.23 2.64 3.60
CA SER A 86 -10.33 1.17 3.56
C SER A 86 -8.96 0.51 3.46
N SER A 87 -8.03 1.07 2.67
CA SER A 87 -6.66 0.57 2.56
C SER A 87 -5.94 0.61 3.90
N ALA A 88 -5.97 1.75 4.59
CA ALA A 88 -5.32 1.89 5.88
C ALA A 88 -5.94 0.97 6.94
N LEU A 89 -7.28 0.83 6.95
CA LEU A 89 -7.99 -0.06 7.87
C LEU A 89 -7.64 -1.54 7.59
N ILE A 90 -7.62 -1.96 6.34
CA ILE A 90 -7.27 -3.34 5.97
C ILE A 90 -5.82 -3.64 6.37
N ILE A 91 -4.87 -2.74 6.10
CA ILE A 91 -3.48 -2.94 6.51
C ILE A 91 -3.38 -3.02 8.04
N PHE A 92 -4.05 -2.14 8.76
CA PHE A 92 -4.11 -2.18 10.23
C PHE A 92 -4.60 -3.53 10.73
N LEU A 93 -5.73 -4.03 10.20
CA LEU A 93 -6.30 -5.33 10.59
C LEU A 93 -5.37 -6.50 10.20
N CYS A 94 -4.74 -6.44 9.03
CA CYS A 94 -3.76 -7.46 8.61
C CYS A 94 -2.56 -7.52 9.55
N GLN A 95 -2.03 -6.36 9.96
CA GLN A 95 -0.92 -6.31 10.92
C GLN A 95 -1.34 -6.83 12.30
N TRP A 96 -2.53 -6.46 12.74
CA TRP A 96 -3.07 -6.97 14.01
C TRP A 96 -3.26 -8.50 13.98
N LEU A 97 -3.85 -9.05 12.92
CA LEU A 97 -4.02 -10.50 12.77
C LEU A 97 -2.67 -11.23 12.68
N ALA A 98 -1.66 -10.62 12.03
CA ALA A 98 -0.33 -11.21 11.94
C ALA A 98 0.35 -11.39 13.33
N THR A 99 0.00 -10.56 14.32
CA THR A 99 0.51 -10.72 15.69
C THR A 99 -0.07 -11.96 16.42
N LEU A 100 -1.15 -12.55 15.90
CA LEU A 100 -1.80 -13.73 16.51
C LEU A 100 -1.12 -15.06 16.15
N ARG A 101 0.07 -15.04 15.54
CA ARG A 101 0.85 -16.24 15.16
C ARG A 101 0.02 -17.26 14.36
N LEU A 102 -0.55 -16.79 13.24
CA LEU A 102 -1.35 -17.61 12.35
C LEU A 102 -0.52 -18.72 11.71
N PRO A 103 -1.13 -19.87 11.34
CA PRO A 103 -0.46 -20.87 10.52
C PRO A 103 -0.04 -20.26 9.17
N LEU A 104 1.13 -20.71 8.65
CA LEU A 104 1.76 -20.13 7.45
C LEU A 104 0.82 -19.89 6.25
N PRO A 105 -0.04 -20.86 5.84
CA PRO A 105 -0.93 -20.63 4.69
C PRO A 105 -1.92 -19.45 4.91
N LEU A 106 -2.39 -19.28 6.13
CA LEU A 106 -3.26 -18.14 6.48
C LEU A 106 -2.47 -16.82 6.50
N LEU A 107 -1.23 -16.86 6.97
CA LEU A 107 -0.35 -15.69 6.94
C LEU A 107 -0.05 -15.25 5.50
N TRP A 108 0.23 -16.19 4.59
CA TRP A 108 0.42 -15.87 3.16
C TRP A 108 -0.84 -15.27 2.55
N GLY A 109 -2.02 -15.83 2.84
CA GLY A 109 -3.29 -15.25 2.42
C GLY A 109 -3.49 -13.82 2.96
N LEU A 110 -3.12 -13.59 4.21
CA LEU A 110 -3.15 -12.27 4.84
C LEU A 110 -2.19 -11.28 4.15
N CYS A 111 -1.00 -11.75 3.77
CA CYS A 111 -0.02 -10.96 3.02
C CYS A 111 -0.55 -10.56 1.63
N VAL A 112 -1.28 -11.46 0.92
CA VAL A 112 -1.93 -11.12 -0.35
C VAL A 112 -2.94 -9.99 -0.14
N VAL A 113 -3.83 -10.10 0.84
CA VAL A 113 -4.84 -9.07 1.14
C VAL A 113 -4.18 -7.75 1.54
N CYS A 114 -3.12 -7.82 2.36
CA CYS A 114 -2.33 -6.66 2.74
C CYS A 114 -1.67 -5.99 1.52
N GLY A 115 -1.12 -6.78 0.59
CA GLY A 115 -0.53 -6.30 -0.66
C GLY A 115 -1.55 -5.56 -1.54
N MET A 116 -2.77 -6.10 -1.69
CA MET A 116 -3.85 -5.42 -2.39
C MET A 116 -4.17 -4.06 -1.77
N ALA A 117 -4.28 -4.00 -0.45
CA ALA A 117 -4.59 -2.76 0.27
C ALA A 117 -3.45 -1.73 0.16
N LYS A 118 -2.18 -2.17 0.21
CA LYS A 118 -1.01 -1.30 0.05
C LYS A 118 -1.00 -0.61 -1.31
N ILE A 119 -1.16 -1.37 -2.38
CA ILE A 119 -1.14 -0.80 -3.72
C ILE A 119 -2.37 0.07 -3.98
N GLN A 120 -3.53 -0.28 -3.44
CA GLN A 120 -4.74 0.56 -3.49
C GLN A 120 -4.47 1.95 -2.91
N GLY A 121 -3.96 2.03 -1.68
CA GLY A 121 -3.66 3.30 -1.03
C GLY A 121 -2.59 4.10 -1.78
N THR A 122 -1.52 3.44 -2.19
CA THR A 122 -0.43 4.06 -2.95
C THR A 122 -0.90 4.62 -4.29
N PHE A 123 -1.67 3.86 -5.07
CA PHE A 123 -2.19 4.33 -6.36
C PHE A 123 -3.15 5.50 -6.24
N GLU A 124 -3.98 5.53 -5.20
CA GLU A 124 -4.85 6.68 -4.96
C GLU A 124 -4.04 7.94 -4.66
N CYS A 125 -2.98 7.85 -3.86
CA CYS A 125 -2.08 8.96 -3.61
C CYS A 125 -1.34 9.39 -4.88
N MET A 126 -0.73 8.44 -5.60
CA MET A 126 0.08 8.70 -6.78
C MET A 126 -0.72 9.27 -7.95
N SER A 127 -1.96 8.83 -8.16
CA SER A 127 -2.81 9.39 -9.21
C SER A 127 -3.15 10.87 -8.95
N ASN A 128 -3.25 11.29 -7.71
CA ASN A 128 -3.43 12.71 -7.36
C ASN A 128 -2.13 13.51 -7.56
N ILE A 129 -0.96 12.94 -7.25
CA ILE A 129 0.34 13.54 -7.54
C ILE A 129 0.52 13.72 -9.05
N GLN A 130 0.18 12.70 -9.84
CA GLN A 130 0.26 12.78 -11.30
C GLN A 130 -0.58 13.91 -11.88
N LEU A 131 -1.82 14.09 -11.38
CA LEU A 131 -2.69 15.19 -11.81
C LEU A 131 -2.10 16.58 -11.52
N TRP A 132 -1.30 16.67 -10.46
CA TRP A 132 -0.69 17.93 -10.03
C TRP A 132 0.65 18.21 -10.72
N MET A 133 1.58 17.22 -10.77
CA MET A 133 2.93 17.40 -11.33
C MET A 133 2.96 17.36 -12.86
N THR A 134 2.03 16.64 -13.48
CA THR A 134 2.03 16.41 -14.92
C THR A 134 0.67 16.72 -15.53
N PRO A 135 0.29 18.02 -15.65
CA PRO A 135 -0.98 18.40 -16.27
C PRO A 135 -1.13 17.89 -17.72
N LYS A 136 -0.02 17.57 -18.40
CA LYS A 136 0.01 16.96 -19.75
C LYS A 136 -0.06 15.43 -19.72
N ARG A 137 -0.26 14.80 -18.54
CA ARG A 137 -0.27 13.33 -18.36
C ARG A 137 1.04 12.64 -18.78
N ASP A 138 2.16 13.26 -18.53
CA ASP A 138 3.46 12.66 -18.75
C ASP A 138 3.75 11.59 -17.69
N PHE A 139 3.89 10.34 -18.12
CA PHE A 139 4.19 9.21 -17.26
C PHE A 139 5.67 9.13 -16.88
N GLY A 140 6.53 9.92 -17.52
CA GLY A 140 7.97 9.92 -17.29
C GLY A 140 8.38 10.27 -15.86
N VAL A 141 7.56 11.04 -15.14
CA VAL A 141 7.80 11.39 -13.73
C VAL A 141 7.05 10.44 -12.78
N PHE A 142 5.89 9.98 -13.20
CA PHE A 142 5.02 9.13 -12.36
C PHE A 142 5.67 7.79 -12.00
N PHE A 143 6.13 7.03 -13.00
CA PHE A 143 6.70 5.71 -12.76
C PHE A 143 8.01 5.74 -11.98
N PRO A 144 8.99 6.62 -12.27
CA PRO A 144 10.19 6.75 -11.44
C PRO A 144 9.87 7.11 -9.99
N LEU A 145 8.93 8.04 -9.74
CA LEU A 145 8.56 8.43 -8.38
C LEU A 145 7.90 7.26 -7.63
N LEU A 146 6.99 6.52 -8.27
CA LEU A 146 6.41 5.31 -7.70
C LEU A 146 7.49 4.29 -7.34
N HIS A 147 8.44 4.08 -8.25
CA HIS A 147 9.53 3.12 -8.06
C HIS A 147 10.44 3.53 -6.89
N ILE A 148 10.80 4.80 -6.80
CA ILE A 148 11.57 5.35 -5.67
C ILE A 148 10.81 5.12 -4.35
N ILE A 149 9.52 5.42 -4.28
CA ILE A 149 8.71 5.20 -3.07
C ILE A 149 8.72 3.72 -2.68
N LEU A 150 8.55 2.80 -3.63
CA LEU A 150 8.57 1.37 -3.37
C LEU A 150 9.93 0.91 -2.85
N LEU A 151 11.03 1.26 -3.53
CA LEU A 151 12.38 0.87 -3.13
C LEU A 151 12.77 1.44 -1.76
N VAL A 152 12.59 2.74 -1.57
CA VAL A 152 12.95 3.39 -0.29
C VAL A 152 12.10 2.82 0.86
N SER A 153 10.83 2.50 0.62
CA SER A 153 9.98 1.91 1.66
C SER A 153 10.41 0.48 2.03
N ILE A 154 10.86 -0.33 1.06
CA ILE A 154 11.38 -1.69 1.31
C ILE A 154 12.66 -1.61 2.14
N GLU A 155 13.62 -0.83 1.70
CA GLU A 155 14.93 -0.69 2.38
C GLU A 155 14.76 -0.13 3.80
N TYR A 156 13.98 0.95 3.94
CA TYR A 156 13.82 1.60 5.23
C TYR A 156 13.01 0.73 6.22
N SER A 157 11.97 0.04 5.74
CA SER A 157 11.21 -0.89 6.60
C SER A 157 12.01 -2.13 6.97
N GLY A 158 12.88 -2.63 6.07
CA GLY A 158 13.81 -3.72 6.36
C GLY A 158 14.85 -3.33 7.40
N PHE A 159 15.45 -2.14 7.25
CA PHE A 159 16.39 -1.60 8.23
C PHE A 159 15.73 -1.44 9.61
N LEU A 160 14.55 -0.85 9.68
CA LEU A 160 13.86 -0.63 10.94
C LEU A 160 13.44 -1.96 11.60
N ALA A 161 13.01 -2.95 10.81
CA ALA A 161 12.68 -4.28 11.31
C ALA A 161 13.94 -5.00 11.87
N ALA A 162 15.08 -4.86 11.20
CA ALA A 162 16.36 -5.38 11.69
C ALA A 162 16.79 -4.69 12.99
N TRP A 163 16.60 -3.38 13.09
CA TRP A 163 16.89 -2.62 14.29
C TRP A 163 16.00 -3.03 15.48
N PHE A 164 14.68 -3.16 15.28
CA PHE A 164 13.80 -3.69 16.31
C PHE A 164 14.18 -5.12 16.71
N ALA A 165 14.57 -5.94 15.72
CA ALA A 165 15.02 -7.30 15.94
C ALA A 165 16.26 -7.37 16.81
N TYR A 166 17.18 -6.41 16.68
CA TYR A 166 18.41 -6.33 17.45
C TYR A 166 18.19 -5.76 18.87
N GLU A 167 17.52 -4.63 19.00
CA GLU A 167 17.37 -3.89 20.26
C GLU A 167 16.21 -4.40 21.16
N MET A 168 15.17 -4.94 20.56
CA MET A 168 13.94 -5.31 21.26
C MET A 168 13.44 -6.68 20.80
N HIS A 169 12.35 -6.63 19.99
CA HIS A 169 11.70 -7.81 19.43
C HIS A 169 11.10 -7.43 18.05
N TRP A 170 11.30 -8.26 17.04
CA TRP A 170 10.87 -7.96 15.67
C TRP A 170 9.35 -7.73 15.56
N GLU A 171 8.52 -8.33 16.42
CA GLU A 171 7.06 -8.14 16.45
C GLU A 171 6.65 -6.68 16.70
N TYR A 172 7.52 -5.86 17.33
CA TYR A 172 7.24 -4.42 17.51
C TYR A 172 7.07 -3.69 16.18
N MET A 173 7.61 -4.23 15.10
CA MET A 173 7.38 -3.68 13.77
C MET A 173 5.91 -3.72 13.36
N HIS A 174 5.16 -4.77 13.73
CA HIS A 174 3.71 -4.83 13.51
C HIS A 174 2.99 -3.70 14.23
N TYR A 175 3.29 -3.49 15.52
CA TYR A 175 2.69 -2.41 16.31
C TYR A 175 3.04 -1.04 15.75
N PHE A 176 4.27 -0.86 15.29
CA PHE A 176 4.71 0.38 14.64
C PHE A 176 3.92 0.66 13.36
N VAL A 177 3.74 -0.34 12.50
CA VAL A 177 2.94 -0.18 11.27
C VAL A 177 1.47 0.06 11.61
N MET A 178 0.92 -0.59 12.64
CA MET A 178 -0.44 -0.33 13.11
C MET A 178 -0.62 1.12 13.57
N LEU A 179 0.32 1.66 14.34
CA LEU A 179 0.32 3.06 14.76
C LEU A 179 0.39 3.99 13.55
N LEU A 180 1.25 3.69 12.58
CA LEU A 180 1.38 4.45 11.36
C LEU A 180 0.07 4.47 10.56
N MET A 181 -0.61 3.33 10.43
CA MET A 181 -1.90 3.25 9.75
C MET A 181 -3.00 4.00 10.51
N LEU A 182 -2.97 3.99 11.83
CA LEU A 182 -3.88 4.79 12.65
C LEU A 182 -3.68 6.28 12.41
N LEU A 183 -2.42 6.76 12.36
CA LEU A 183 -2.10 8.14 12.02
C LEU A 183 -2.57 8.50 10.60
N VAL A 184 -2.37 7.60 9.63
CA VAL A 184 -2.87 7.77 8.26
C VAL A 184 -4.40 7.90 8.25
N LEU A 185 -5.13 7.08 9.00
CA LEU A 185 -6.59 7.19 9.13
C LEU A 185 -7.02 8.53 9.73
N LEU A 186 -6.35 9.01 10.78
CA LEU A 186 -6.64 10.30 11.40
C LEU A 186 -6.38 11.46 10.42
N VAL A 187 -5.23 11.43 9.73
CA VAL A 187 -4.90 12.43 8.70
C VAL A 187 -5.93 12.44 7.58
N GLN A 188 -6.35 11.25 7.10
CA GLN A 188 -7.37 11.13 6.06
C GLN A 188 -8.73 11.69 6.53
N ALA A 189 -9.16 11.33 7.74
CA ALA A 189 -10.42 11.81 8.29
C ALA A 189 -10.44 13.34 8.46
N ALA A 190 -9.32 13.92 8.90
CA ALA A 190 -9.21 15.36 9.18
C ALA A 190 -8.99 16.22 7.93
N LEU A 191 -8.20 15.73 6.96
CA LEU A 191 -7.70 16.58 5.87
C LEU A 191 -8.36 16.31 4.51
N THR A 192 -9.10 15.20 4.33
CA THR A 192 -9.64 14.82 3.01
C THR A 192 -11.15 14.95 2.92
N ARG A 193 -11.61 15.30 1.70
CA ARG A 193 -13.02 15.32 1.33
C ARG A 193 -13.38 14.09 0.48
N PRO A 194 -14.62 13.58 0.55
CA PRO A 194 -15.05 12.54 -0.37
C PRO A 194 -15.11 13.09 -1.80
N PHE A 195 -14.29 12.52 -2.68
CA PHE A 195 -14.24 12.89 -4.09
C PHE A 195 -14.33 11.66 -4.98
N HIS A 196 -15.12 11.76 -6.07
CA HIS A 196 -15.16 10.74 -7.12
C HIS A 196 -14.23 11.15 -8.27
N ALA A 197 -13.20 10.37 -8.52
CA ALA A 197 -12.22 10.67 -9.57
C ALA A 197 -12.81 10.60 -10.99
N MET A 198 -13.89 9.84 -11.19
CA MET A 198 -14.53 9.62 -12.49
C MET A 198 -16.04 9.38 -12.36
N PRO A 199 -16.86 9.68 -13.39
CA PRO A 199 -18.29 9.42 -13.37
C PRO A 199 -18.61 7.91 -13.33
N LYS A 200 -19.66 7.54 -12.63
CA LYS A 200 -20.10 6.20 -12.22
C LYS A 200 -20.43 5.18 -13.33
N ILE A 201 -19.87 5.26 -14.52
CA ILE A 201 -20.29 4.44 -15.64
C ILE A 201 -19.18 3.51 -16.10
N VAL A 202 -19.10 2.32 -15.48
CA VAL A 202 -18.54 1.15 -16.19
C VAL A 202 -19.19 -0.12 -15.64
N PRO A 203 -19.86 -0.93 -16.47
CA PRO A 203 -20.40 -2.23 -16.05
C PRO A 203 -19.29 -3.22 -15.73
N LEU A 204 -19.59 -4.18 -14.88
CA LEU A 204 -18.69 -5.29 -14.48
C LEU A 204 -18.27 -6.21 -15.66
N ARG A 205 -18.88 -6.06 -16.83
CA ARG A 205 -18.55 -6.76 -18.05
C ARG A 205 -17.36 -6.07 -18.74
N GLY A 206 -16.22 -6.72 -18.83
CA GLY A 206 -15.04 -6.22 -19.55
C GLY A 206 -13.75 -6.14 -18.72
N ILE A 207 -13.64 -6.92 -17.62
CA ILE A 207 -12.32 -7.18 -17.09
C ILE A 207 -11.67 -8.22 -18.00
N ASP A 208 -10.49 -7.91 -18.47
CA ASP A 208 -9.60 -8.88 -19.05
C ASP A 208 -8.97 -9.72 -17.93
N TRP A 209 -9.74 -10.70 -17.45
CA TRP A 209 -9.28 -11.65 -16.44
C TRP A 209 -8.11 -12.49 -16.95
N LEU A 210 -8.14 -12.79 -18.25
CA LEU A 210 -7.09 -13.60 -18.88
C LEU A 210 -5.77 -12.81 -18.90
N GLY A 211 -5.80 -11.55 -19.32
CA GLY A 211 -4.64 -10.68 -19.28
C GLY A 211 -4.13 -10.47 -17.85
N GLY A 212 -5.01 -10.33 -16.87
CA GLY A 212 -4.66 -10.24 -15.46
C GLY A 212 -3.96 -11.49 -14.92
N VAL A 213 -4.45 -12.68 -15.29
CA VAL A 213 -3.84 -13.97 -14.91
C VAL A 213 -2.49 -14.17 -15.62
N ILE A 214 -2.39 -13.84 -16.91
CA ILE A 214 -1.12 -13.91 -17.65
C ILE A 214 -0.09 -12.96 -17.03
N TRP A 215 -0.50 -11.74 -16.67
CA TRP A 215 0.36 -10.79 -15.98
C TRP A 215 0.88 -11.33 -14.66
N MET A 216 0.02 -11.94 -13.85
CA MET A 216 0.43 -12.59 -12.59
C MET A 216 1.40 -13.73 -12.80
N ALA A 217 1.16 -14.58 -13.82
CA ALA A 217 2.05 -15.70 -14.15
C ALA A 217 3.44 -15.26 -14.63
N LEU A 218 3.58 -14.04 -15.15
CA LEU A 218 4.87 -13.47 -15.56
C LEU A 218 5.68 -12.90 -14.38
N PHE A 219 5.04 -12.65 -13.23
CA PHE A 219 5.70 -12.12 -12.03
C PHE A 219 5.89 -13.16 -10.90
N LEU A 220 5.36 -14.37 -11.06
CA LEU A 220 5.59 -15.51 -10.18
C LEU A 220 6.69 -16.41 -10.75
#